data_86fdeec40dcebc670ded0e33abb15787
#
_entry.id   86fdeec40dcebc670ded0e33abb15787
#
_cell.length_a   1.000
_cell.length_b   1.000
_cell.length_c   1.000
_cell.angle_alpha   90.00
_cell.angle_beta   90.00
_cell.angle_gamma   90.00
#
_symmetry.space_group_name_H-M   'P 1'
#
loop_
_entity.id
_entity.type
_entity.pdbx_description
1 polymer ?
#
loop_
_entity_poly.entity_id
_entity_poly.type
_entity_poly.pdbx_seq_one_letter_code
_entity_poly.pdbx_strand_id
1 'polypeptide(L)'
;IADLHIGKRVNDFSMLEEQRYIFKEIIEIIRHEDADAVLVAGDIYDKSQPSAEAVALCDDFFYSLSRLDKDIFIISGNHDCPERIAYGARLLENTKFHIAPVFNGEMKRTELFDEFGKVNVYMLPFVKPVGVRKYIGTADNYTQAVKAVIDKADINQEERNILVAHQFVTGALRCDSEELTVGTLDNVDAAVFDKFDYVALGHIHRPQCVGRESIRYSGSPLKYSFSEINHTKSVTIADVGDNDITIKTVPLKPFHDMVHLKGEFKELMTPGSHIFNTDDYIYVTLTDEQDI
;
A
#
# COMPACT_ATOMS: atom_id res chain seq x y z
N ILE A 1 -4.42 0.90 -3.99
CA ILE A 1 -2.95 0.97 -4.03
C ILE A 1 -2.39 1.24 -2.64
N ALA A 2 -1.14 0.85 -2.37
CA ALA A 2 -0.45 1.07 -1.10
C ALA A 2 1.06 1.06 -1.30
N ASP A 3 1.80 1.39 -0.24
CA ASP A 3 3.24 1.16 -0.13
C ASP A 3 4.01 1.75 -1.32
N LEU A 4 3.72 3.05 -1.60
CA LEU A 4 4.33 3.76 -2.73
C LEU A 4 5.83 3.96 -2.52
N HIS A 5 6.25 4.15 -1.26
CA HIS A 5 7.63 4.36 -0.85
C HIS A 5 8.39 5.33 -1.75
N ILE A 6 7.78 6.49 -2.06
CA ILE A 6 8.37 7.49 -2.96
C ILE A 6 9.73 7.91 -2.43
N GLY A 7 10.76 7.82 -3.29
CA GLY A 7 12.14 8.08 -2.93
C GLY A 7 12.92 6.86 -2.45
N LYS A 8 12.36 5.64 -2.58
CA LYS A 8 13.05 4.37 -2.28
C LYS A 8 14.37 4.26 -3.03
N ARG A 9 15.34 3.67 -2.34
CA ARG A 9 16.61 3.22 -2.94
C ARG A 9 16.75 1.72 -2.70
N VAL A 10 17.15 0.99 -3.73
CA VAL A 10 17.45 -0.44 -3.65
C VAL A 10 18.91 -0.63 -3.99
N ASN A 11 19.71 -1.13 -3.04
CA ASN A 11 21.17 -1.30 -3.21
C ASN A 11 21.86 -0.07 -3.84
N ASP A 12 21.57 1.12 -3.29
CA ASP A 12 22.07 2.42 -3.77
C ASP A 12 21.49 2.92 -5.13
N PHE A 13 20.70 2.14 -5.83
CA PHE A 13 19.95 2.62 -7.00
C PHE A 13 18.72 3.41 -6.58
N SER A 14 18.56 4.62 -7.13
CA SER A 14 17.35 5.42 -6.94
C SER A 14 16.20 4.84 -7.75
N MET A 15 15.05 4.63 -7.12
CA MET A 15 13.85 4.13 -7.78
C MET A 15 12.96 5.26 -8.33
N LEU A 16 13.38 6.53 -8.27
CA LEU A 16 12.51 7.67 -8.65
C LEU A 16 12.03 7.61 -10.11
N GLU A 17 12.89 7.19 -11.05
CA GLU A 17 12.49 7.07 -12.47
C GLU A 17 11.52 5.90 -12.67
N GLU A 18 11.77 4.77 -12.01
CA GLU A 18 10.85 3.62 -11.99
C GLU A 18 9.48 4.01 -11.41
N GLN A 19 9.51 4.79 -10.31
CA GLN A 19 8.29 5.28 -9.66
C GLN A 19 7.55 6.28 -10.56
N ARG A 20 8.26 7.17 -11.22
CA ARG A 20 7.67 8.11 -12.20
C ARG A 20 6.97 7.37 -13.33
N TYR A 21 7.59 6.31 -13.83
CA TYR A 21 7.02 5.48 -14.89
C TYR A 21 5.77 4.73 -14.41
N ILE A 22 5.88 4.01 -13.29
CA ILE A 22 4.78 3.18 -12.81
C ILE A 22 3.56 3.99 -12.35
N PHE A 23 3.77 5.21 -11.84
CA PHE A 23 2.67 6.10 -11.47
C PHE A 23 1.86 6.56 -12.68
N LYS A 24 2.48 6.73 -13.84
CA LYS A 24 1.76 7.00 -15.09
C LYS A 24 0.90 5.79 -15.50
N GLU A 25 1.44 4.58 -15.38
CA GLU A 25 0.66 3.36 -15.63
C GLU A 25 -0.53 3.24 -14.68
N ILE A 26 -0.35 3.52 -13.40
CA ILE A 26 -1.45 3.53 -12.42
C ILE A 26 -2.54 4.52 -12.83
N ILE A 27 -2.19 5.73 -13.25
CA ILE A 27 -3.16 6.74 -13.71
C ILE A 27 -3.94 6.22 -14.93
N GLU A 28 -3.27 5.57 -15.89
CA GLU A 28 -3.94 5.01 -17.08
C GLU A 28 -4.86 3.84 -16.71
N ILE A 29 -4.45 2.99 -15.76
CA ILE A 29 -5.30 1.91 -15.24
C ILE A 29 -6.57 2.49 -14.58
N ILE A 30 -6.43 3.51 -13.71
CA ILE A 30 -7.58 4.14 -13.04
C ILE A 30 -8.56 4.71 -14.07
N ARG A 31 -8.06 5.34 -15.14
CA ARG A 31 -8.92 5.85 -16.24
C ARG A 31 -9.62 4.74 -17.00
N HIS A 32 -8.87 3.68 -17.35
CA HIS A 32 -9.41 2.56 -18.13
C HIS A 32 -10.47 1.77 -17.36
N GLU A 33 -10.25 1.59 -16.07
CA GLU A 33 -11.16 0.86 -15.18
C GLU A 33 -12.35 1.73 -14.72
N ASP A 34 -12.33 3.02 -15.03
CA ASP A 34 -13.34 4.02 -14.64
C ASP A 34 -13.71 3.96 -13.15
N ALA A 35 -12.70 3.79 -12.29
CA ALA A 35 -12.91 3.67 -10.85
C ALA A 35 -13.55 4.94 -10.27
N ASP A 36 -14.50 4.81 -9.37
CA ASP A 36 -15.18 5.94 -8.69
C ASP A 36 -14.31 6.58 -7.62
N ALA A 37 -13.48 5.78 -6.99
CA ALA A 37 -12.58 6.22 -5.92
C ALA A 37 -11.21 5.55 -5.99
N VAL A 38 -10.19 6.23 -5.43
CA VAL A 38 -8.83 5.71 -5.28
C VAL A 38 -8.47 5.65 -3.80
N LEU A 39 -8.15 4.44 -3.32
CA LEU A 39 -7.73 4.21 -1.94
C LEU A 39 -6.20 4.08 -1.90
N VAL A 40 -5.52 4.96 -1.15
CA VAL A 40 -4.07 4.97 -0.95
C VAL A 40 -3.78 4.58 0.52
N ALA A 41 -3.47 3.30 0.73
CA ALA A 41 -3.42 2.72 2.06
C ALA A 41 -2.03 2.84 2.72
N GLY A 42 -1.47 4.06 2.76
CA GLY A 42 -0.27 4.41 3.54
C GLY A 42 1.06 4.12 2.85
N ASP A 43 2.13 4.43 3.57
CA ASP A 43 3.52 4.42 3.13
C ASP A 43 3.73 5.16 1.80
N ILE A 44 3.34 6.44 1.84
CA ILE A 44 3.47 7.36 0.70
C ILE A 44 4.96 7.58 0.40
N TYR A 45 5.75 7.89 1.42
CA TYR A 45 7.18 8.09 1.33
C TYR A 45 7.97 6.93 1.91
N ASP A 46 9.16 6.67 1.37
CA ASP A 46 10.08 5.67 1.92
C ASP A 46 10.63 6.07 3.30
N LYS A 47 10.70 7.37 3.58
CA LYS A 47 11.24 7.91 4.83
C LYS A 47 10.39 9.06 5.34
N SER A 48 10.33 9.19 6.66
CA SER A 48 9.65 10.29 7.33
C SER A 48 10.18 11.69 6.95
N GLN A 49 11.41 11.75 6.40
CA GLN A 49 12.02 12.95 5.80
C GLN A 49 12.39 12.65 4.34
N PRO A 50 11.45 12.82 3.41
CA PRO A 50 11.70 12.60 1.99
C PRO A 50 12.65 13.64 1.40
N SER A 51 13.34 13.28 0.32
CA SER A 51 14.13 14.24 -0.47
C SER A 51 13.22 15.20 -1.23
N ALA A 52 13.78 16.31 -1.71
CA ALA A 52 13.04 17.29 -2.51
C ALA A 52 12.47 16.66 -3.80
N GLU A 53 13.24 15.76 -4.43
CA GLU A 53 12.82 15.05 -5.64
C GLU A 53 11.67 14.09 -5.35
N ALA A 54 11.69 13.42 -4.19
CA ALA A 54 10.59 12.56 -3.75
C ALA A 54 9.31 13.37 -3.50
N VAL A 55 9.42 14.55 -2.88
CA VAL A 55 8.29 15.47 -2.68
C VAL A 55 7.73 15.92 -4.02
N ALA A 56 8.59 16.33 -4.97
CA ALA A 56 8.15 16.74 -6.29
C ALA A 56 7.43 15.64 -7.05
N LEU A 57 7.96 14.38 -7.00
CA LEU A 57 7.30 13.24 -7.63
C LEU A 57 5.95 12.92 -6.98
N CYS A 58 5.83 13.05 -5.67
CA CYS A 58 4.57 12.87 -4.95
C CYS A 58 3.53 13.92 -5.37
N ASP A 59 3.95 15.17 -5.47
CA ASP A 59 3.11 16.27 -5.95
C ASP A 59 2.62 16.03 -7.37
N ASP A 60 3.52 15.67 -8.29
CA ASP A 60 3.18 15.31 -9.69
C ASP A 60 2.13 14.17 -9.75
N PHE A 61 2.29 13.14 -8.91
CA PHE A 61 1.39 12.01 -8.88
C PHE A 61 0.01 12.40 -8.34
N PHE A 62 -0.04 13.10 -7.21
CA PHE A 62 -1.31 13.54 -6.61
C PHE A 62 -2.01 14.60 -7.48
N TYR A 63 -1.25 15.47 -8.13
CA TYR A 63 -1.80 16.37 -9.14
C TYR A 63 -2.44 15.57 -10.29
N SER A 64 -1.78 14.54 -10.78
CA SER A 64 -2.33 13.68 -11.84
C SER A 64 -3.62 12.96 -11.39
N LEU A 65 -3.66 12.46 -10.15
CA LEU A 65 -4.88 11.90 -9.55
C LEU A 65 -6.00 12.94 -9.47
N SER A 66 -5.70 14.18 -9.07
CA SER A 66 -6.70 15.25 -8.95
C SER A 66 -7.39 15.57 -10.28
N ARG A 67 -6.73 15.30 -11.42
CA ARG A 67 -7.27 15.52 -12.76
C ARG A 67 -8.25 14.44 -13.23
N LEU A 68 -8.38 13.35 -12.46
CA LEU A 68 -9.32 12.26 -12.79
C LEU A 68 -10.75 12.55 -12.34
N ASP A 69 -10.96 13.57 -11.51
CA ASP A 69 -12.27 13.92 -10.91
C ASP A 69 -12.90 12.79 -10.10
N LYS A 70 -12.07 11.98 -9.43
CA LYS A 70 -12.45 10.85 -8.57
C LYS A 70 -12.20 11.17 -7.11
N ASP A 71 -12.90 10.50 -6.18
CA ASP A 71 -12.63 10.61 -4.76
C ASP A 71 -11.33 9.89 -4.40
N ILE A 72 -10.42 10.56 -3.68
CA ILE A 72 -9.09 10.04 -3.35
C ILE A 72 -8.92 10.01 -1.85
N PHE A 73 -8.74 8.80 -1.30
CA PHE A 73 -8.62 8.55 0.13
C PHE A 73 -7.16 8.23 0.47
N ILE A 74 -6.57 8.99 1.39
CA ILE A 74 -5.16 8.88 1.73
C ILE A 74 -5.00 8.76 3.24
N ILE A 75 -4.31 7.73 3.69
CA ILE A 75 -3.85 7.57 5.07
C ILE A 75 -2.32 7.54 5.12
N SER A 76 -1.74 7.72 6.30
CA SER A 76 -0.30 7.46 6.51
C SER A 76 -0.04 6.02 6.90
N GLY A 77 1.14 5.51 6.49
CA GLY A 77 1.71 4.25 6.97
C GLY A 77 2.75 4.47 8.08
N ASN A 78 3.56 3.44 8.35
CA ASN A 78 4.58 3.50 9.41
C ASN A 78 5.87 4.21 8.99
N HIS A 79 6.17 4.32 7.71
CA HIS A 79 7.31 5.07 7.16
C HIS A 79 7.04 6.57 7.08
N ASP A 80 5.78 6.96 6.97
CA ASP A 80 5.38 8.34 6.82
C ASP A 80 5.55 9.16 8.11
N CYS A 81 5.73 10.47 7.94
CA CYS A 81 5.49 11.44 9.00
C CYS A 81 4.04 11.95 8.86
N PRO A 82 3.11 11.55 9.74
CA PRO A 82 1.69 11.90 9.62
C PRO A 82 1.46 13.40 9.49
N GLU A 83 2.21 14.22 10.21
CA GLU A 83 2.07 15.69 10.20
C GLU A 83 2.52 16.29 8.86
N ARG A 84 3.46 15.64 8.16
CA ARG A 84 3.88 16.08 6.81
C ARG A 84 2.83 15.74 5.77
N ILE A 85 2.22 14.55 5.85
CA ILE A 85 1.09 14.17 4.98
C ILE A 85 -0.11 15.07 5.26
N ALA A 86 -0.31 15.49 6.52
CA ALA A 86 -1.37 16.42 6.91
C ALA A 86 -1.15 17.85 6.42
N TYR A 87 0.06 18.21 5.96
CA TYR A 87 0.35 19.55 5.48
C TYR A 87 -0.55 19.91 4.29
N GLY A 88 -1.29 20.97 4.43
CA GLY A 88 -2.25 21.40 3.41
C GLY A 88 -3.59 20.64 3.39
N ALA A 89 -3.77 19.56 4.17
CA ALA A 89 -4.98 18.75 4.15
C ALA A 89 -6.26 19.58 4.39
N ARG A 90 -6.20 20.60 5.27
CA ARG A 90 -7.33 21.53 5.51
C ARG A 90 -7.68 22.39 4.30
N LEU A 91 -6.74 22.64 3.40
CA LEU A 91 -7.02 23.38 2.16
C LEU A 91 -7.80 22.51 1.16
N LEU A 92 -7.76 21.20 1.34
CA LEU A 92 -8.40 20.21 0.48
C LEU A 92 -9.75 19.70 1.01
N GLU A 93 -10.21 20.18 2.19
CA GLU A 93 -11.44 19.70 2.85
C GLU A 93 -12.72 19.78 1.98
N ASN A 94 -12.75 20.70 1.01
CA ASN A 94 -13.88 20.86 0.09
C ASN A 94 -13.58 20.31 -1.33
N THR A 95 -12.60 19.44 -1.44
CA THR A 95 -12.24 18.77 -2.68
C THR A 95 -12.52 17.27 -2.55
N LYS A 96 -12.26 16.54 -3.63
CA LYS A 96 -12.34 15.06 -3.64
C LYS A 96 -11.13 14.37 -2.96
N PHE A 97 -10.25 15.12 -2.27
CA PHE A 97 -9.15 14.57 -1.48
C PHE A 97 -9.54 14.41 -0.01
N HIS A 98 -9.64 13.18 0.42
CA HIS A 98 -9.96 12.79 1.79
C HIS A 98 -8.67 12.31 2.46
N ILE A 99 -8.05 13.19 3.24
CA ILE A 99 -6.75 12.90 3.87
C ILE A 99 -6.96 12.69 5.36
N ALA A 100 -6.54 11.53 5.88
CA ALA A 100 -6.63 11.16 7.30
C ALA A 100 -5.31 10.53 7.79
N PRO A 101 -4.22 11.28 7.88
CA PRO A 101 -2.90 10.73 8.19
C PRO A 101 -2.62 10.66 9.68
N VAL A 102 -3.29 11.46 10.50
CA VAL A 102 -3.06 11.54 11.94
C VAL A 102 -4.22 10.91 12.69
N PHE A 103 -3.93 9.91 13.53
CA PHE A 103 -4.91 9.34 14.44
C PHE A 103 -5.13 10.29 15.63
N ASN A 104 -6.35 10.75 15.81
CA ASN A 104 -6.77 11.67 16.86
C ASN A 104 -7.82 11.09 17.81
N GLY A 105 -7.96 9.76 17.83
CA GLY A 105 -8.91 9.04 18.68
C GLY A 105 -10.15 8.55 17.98
N GLU A 106 -10.30 8.84 16.68
CA GLU A 106 -11.44 8.43 15.85
C GLU A 106 -10.95 8.06 14.43
N MET A 107 -11.68 7.18 13.76
CA MET A 107 -11.55 7.00 12.32
C MET A 107 -12.30 8.11 11.59
N LYS A 108 -11.65 8.72 10.59
CA LYS A 108 -12.37 9.63 9.69
C LYS A 108 -13.28 8.80 8.79
N ARG A 109 -14.54 9.22 8.67
CA ARG A 109 -15.53 8.60 7.78
C ARG A 109 -15.93 9.61 6.70
N THR A 110 -16.07 9.13 5.46
CA THR A 110 -16.67 9.86 4.35
C THR A 110 -17.77 9.01 3.74
N GLU A 111 -18.88 9.62 3.39
CA GLU A 111 -20.01 8.95 2.76
C GLU A 111 -19.97 9.22 1.25
N LEU A 112 -20.03 8.16 0.45
CA LEU A 112 -20.24 8.19 -1.00
C LEU A 112 -21.63 7.63 -1.31
N PHE A 113 -22.14 7.91 -2.49
CA PHE A 113 -23.46 7.45 -2.93
C PHE A 113 -23.40 6.99 -4.38
N ASP A 114 -24.02 5.86 -4.66
CA ASP A 114 -24.22 5.32 -6.01
C ASP A 114 -25.67 4.82 -6.18
N GLU A 115 -25.97 4.08 -7.24
CA GLU A 115 -27.29 3.52 -7.53
C GLU A 115 -27.79 2.51 -6.48
N PHE A 116 -26.89 1.89 -5.70
CA PHE A 116 -27.22 0.94 -4.62
C PHE A 116 -27.34 1.63 -3.25
N GLY A 117 -27.13 2.94 -3.18
CA GLY A 117 -27.25 3.73 -1.96
C GLY A 117 -25.91 4.16 -1.38
N LYS A 118 -25.82 4.18 -0.05
CA LYS A 118 -24.68 4.72 0.69
C LYS A 118 -23.52 3.73 0.77
N VAL A 119 -22.30 4.25 0.59
CA VAL A 119 -21.03 3.58 0.89
C VAL A 119 -20.24 4.42 1.90
N ASN A 120 -19.92 3.86 3.05
CA ASN A 120 -19.09 4.52 4.06
C ASN A 120 -17.63 4.12 3.85
N VAL A 121 -16.76 5.09 3.66
CA VAL A 121 -15.31 4.87 3.60
C VAL A 121 -14.68 5.35 4.90
N TYR A 122 -14.16 4.41 5.69
CA TYR A 122 -13.46 4.65 6.93
C TYR A 122 -11.96 4.66 6.70
N MET A 123 -11.26 5.61 7.32
CA MET A 123 -9.82 5.76 7.18
C MET A 123 -9.14 5.60 8.55
N LEU A 124 -8.31 4.57 8.67
CA LEU A 124 -7.49 4.30 9.85
C LEU A 124 -6.01 4.34 9.46
N PRO A 125 -5.28 5.43 9.75
CA PRO A 125 -3.83 5.47 9.52
C PRO A 125 -3.11 4.44 10.39
N PHE A 126 -1.82 4.24 10.14
CA PHE A 126 -1.01 3.37 10.99
C PHE A 126 -1.09 3.79 12.45
N VAL A 127 -1.44 2.87 13.34
CA VAL A 127 -1.53 3.11 14.76
C VAL A 127 -0.69 2.12 15.56
N LYS A 128 -0.05 2.64 16.61
CA LYS A 128 0.61 1.83 17.64
C LYS A 128 -0.25 1.80 18.91
N PRO A 129 -0.20 0.73 19.71
CA PRO A 129 -0.98 0.63 20.94
C PRO A 129 -0.81 1.84 21.87
N VAL A 130 0.43 2.35 21.99
CA VAL A 130 0.74 3.54 22.80
C VAL A 130 0.01 4.79 22.30
N GLY A 131 -0.17 4.95 20.99
CA GLY A 131 -0.90 6.06 20.39
C GLY A 131 -2.40 5.97 20.66
N VAL A 132 -2.96 4.77 20.55
CA VAL A 132 -4.40 4.52 20.80
C VAL A 132 -4.76 4.72 22.28
N ARG A 133 -3.90 4.27 23.20
CA ARG A 133 -4.13 4.46 24.64
C ARG A 133 -4.34 5.91 25.07
N LYS A 134 -3.77 6.87 24.36
CA LYS A 134 -3.96 8.30 24.66
C LYS A 134 -5.40 8.76 24.53
N TYR A 135 -6.21 8.08 23.72
CA TYR A 135 -7.57 8.49 23.37
C TYR A 135 -8.65 7.52 23.82
N ILE A 136 -8.34 6.22 23.86
CA ILE A 136 -9.37 5.17 24.02
C ILE A 136 -9.15 4.34 25.30
N GLY A 137 -8.01 4.48 25.98
CA GLY A 137 -7.73 3.75 27.23
C GLY A 137 -6.82 2.54 27.00
N THR A 138 -7.16 1.36 27.51
CA THR A 138 -6.27 0.19 27.46
C THR A 138 -6.19 -0.43 26.08
N ALA A 139 -4.95 -0.63 25.62
CA ALA A 139 -4.63 -1.43 24.42
C ALA A 139 -3.20 -2.00 24.61
N ASP A 140 -3.11 -3.28 24.92
CA ASP A 140 -1.82 -3.91 25.27
C ASP A 140 -1.05 -4.38 24.03
N ASN A 141 -1.75 -4.66 22.95
CA ASN A 141 -1.19 -5.10 21.68
C ASN A 141 -1.92 -4.46 20.49
N TYR A 142 -1.43 -4.70 19.28
CA TYR A 142 -1.97 -4.12 18.06
C TYR A 142 -3.40 -4.57 17.76
N THR A 143 -3.74 -5.84 17.97
CA THR A 143 -5.12 -6.35 17.81
C THR A 143 -6.09 -5.59 18.71
N GLN A 144 -5.77 -5.42 19.99
CA GLN A 144 -6.62 -4.67 20.93
C GLN A 144 -6.72 -3.20 20.55
N ALA A 145 -5.61 -2.60 20.08
CA ALA A 145 -5.60 -1.21 19.66
C ALA A 145 -6.54 -0.97 18.47
N VAL A 146 -6.38 -1.75 17.41
CA VAL A 146 -7.22 -1.63 16.20
C VAL A 146 -8.67 -1.96 16.52
N LYS A 147 -8.92 -3.03 17.29
CA LYS A 147 -10.26 -3.41 17.72
C LYS A 147 -10.95 -2.30 18.51
N ALA A 148 -10.26 -1.67 19.47
CA ALA A 148 -10.82 -0.59 20.28
C ALA A 148 -11.20 0.64 19.44
N VAL A 149 -10.42 0.95 18.40
CA VAL A 149 -10.75 2.03 17.46
C VAL A 149 -11.99 1.68 16.64
N ILE A 150 -12.07 0.45 16.12
CA ILE A 150 -13.21 -0.01 15.31
C ILE A 150 -14.49 -0.11 16.17
N ASP A 151 -14.38 -0.60 17.40
CA ASP A 151 -15.55 -0.73 18.31
C ASP A 151 -16.10 0.62 18.75
N LYS A 152 -15.26 1.66 18.78
CA LYS A 152 -15.70 3.03 19.07
C LYS A 152 -16.47 3.66 17.90
N ALA A 153 -16.21 3.21 16.68
CA ALA A 153 -16.89 3.72 15.50
C ALA A 153 -18.33 3.18 15.43
N ASP A 154 -19.27 4.08 15.15
CA ASP A 154 -20.67 3.72 14.90
C ASP A 154 -20.78 3.22 13.43
N ILE A 155 -20.63 1.90 13.27
CA ILE A 155 -20.66 1.24 11.96
C ILE A 155 -22.01 0.55 11.78
N ASN A 156 -22.81 1.10 10.87
CA ASN A 156 -24.07 0.47 10.47
C ASN A 156 -23.78 -0.67 9.49
N GLN A 157 -23.92 -1.92 9.92
CA GLN A 157 -23.66 -3.10 9.12
C GLN A 157 -24.74 -3.40 8.04
N GLU A 158 -25.84 -2.64 8.03
CA GLU A 158 -26.82 -2.69 6.95
C GLU A 158 -26.45 -1.78 5.77
N GLU A 159 -25.39 -0.97 5.92
CA GLU A 159 -24.83 -0.13 4.86
C GLU A 159 -23.50 -0.75 4.39
N ARG A 160 -23.08 -0.41 3.19
CA ARG A 160 -21.78 -0.84 2.67
C ARG A 160 -20.64 -0.07 3.36
N ASN A 161 -19.68 -0.80 3.91
CA ASN A 161 -18.59 -0.26 4.72
C ASN A 161 -17.23 -0.69 4.17
N ILE A 162 -16.44 0.27 3.77
CA ILE A 162 -15.06 0.09 3.30
C ILE A 162 -14.10 0.64 4.35
N LEU A 163 -13.04 -0.09 4.65
CA LEU A 163 -11.94 0.39 5.50
C LEU A 163 -10.67 0.54 4.67
N VAL A 164 -9.99 1.68 4.83
CA VAL A 164 -8.60 1.86 4.40
C VAL A 164 -7.73 1.83 5.65
N ALA A 165 -6.78 0.89 5.74
CA ALA A 165 -5.92 0.74 6.91
C ALA A 165 -4.50 0.36 6.51
N HIS A 166 -3.55 0.63 7.41
CA HIS A 166 -2.15 0.26 7.23
C HIS A 166 -1.67 -0.49 8.46
N GLN A 167 -1.75 -1.81 8.43
CA GLN A 167 -1.41 -2.68 9.56
C GLN A 167 -0.90 -4.05 9.08
N PHE A 168 -0.03 -4.68 9.88
CA PHE A 168 0.30 -6.08 9.65
C PHE A 168 -0.78 -6.99 10.22
N VAL A 169 -1.40 -7.79 9.37
CA VAL A 169 -2.46 -8.75 9.74
C VAL A 169 -1.88 -10.16 9.81
N THR A 170 -2.23 -10.89 10.86
CA THR A 170 -1.78 -12.27 11.10
C THR A 170 -2.09 -13.17 9.91
N GLY A 171 -1.09 -13.91 9.45
CA GLY A 171 -1.20 -14.83 8.32
C GLY A 171 -0.73 -14.24 6.98
N ALA A 172 -0.45 -12.94 6.91
CA ALA A 172 0.16 -12.35 5.73
C ALA A 172 1.63 -12.79 5.57
N LEU A 173 2.03 -13.05 4.32
CA LEU A 173 3.40 -13.41 3.95
C LEU A 173 4.22 -12.15 3.72
N ARG A 174 5.31 -12.01 4.45
CA ARG A 174 6.27 -10.89 4.39
C ARG A 174 7.40 -11.14 3.39
N CYS A 175 8.10 -10.07 3.01
CA CYS A 175 9.37 -10.08 2.30
C CYS A 175 10.41 -9.20 3.03
N ASP A 176 11.66 -9.18 2.55
CA ASP A 176 12.78 -8.52 3.25
C ASP A 176 12.71 -6.98 3.19
N SER A 177 11.83 -6.42 2.37
CA SER A 177 11.67 -4.97 2.23
C SER A 177 10.77 -4.33 3.31
N GLU A 178 10.05 -5.15 4.09
CA GLU A 178 9.21 -4.68 5.19
C GLU A 178 9.99 -4.61 6.50
N GLU A 179 9.80 -3.53 7.25
CA GLU A 179 10.46 -3.35 8.54
C GLU A 179 9.91 -4.33 9.59
N LEU A 180 10.83 -5.00 10.29
CA LEU A 180 10.52 -5.84 11.45
C LEU A 180 10.53 -5.00 12.72
N THR A 181 9.44 -4.95 13.44
CA THR A 181 9.43 -4.40 14.81
C THR A 181 10.06 -5.40 15.75
N VAL A 182 11.28 -5.11 16.23
CA VAL A 182 12.01 -6.00 17.13
C VAL A 182 11.30 -6.10 18.48
N GLY A 183 10.94 -7.31 18.87
CA GLY A 183 10.48 -7.64 20.23
C GLY A 183 9.00 -7.47 20.53
N THR A 184 8.16 -7.10 19.57
CA THR A 184 6.70 -7.06 19.71
C THR A 184 6.01 -7.80 18.58
N LEU A 185 4.93 -8.53 18.90
CA LEU A 185 4.01 -9.03 17.90
C LEU A 185 3.17 -7.83 17.42
N ASP A 186 3.56 -7.24 16.29
CA ASP A 186 2.90 -6.09 15.67
C ASP A 186 1.69 -6.48 14.81
N ASN A 187 1.25 -7.73 14.91
CA ASN A 187 0.19 -8.31 14.12
C ASN A 187 -1.20 -8.04 14.70
N VAL A 188 -2.14 -7.86 13.79
CA VAL A 188 -3.56 -7.66 14.04
C VAL A 188 -4.32 -8.91 13.61
N ASP A 189 -5.28 -9.37 14.41
CA ASP A 189 -6.17 -10.46 14.04
C ASP A 189 -7.15 -9.98 12.96
N ALA A 190 -7.29 -10.74 11.88
CA ALA A 190 -8.19 -10.41 10.76
C ALA A 190 -9.67 -10.26 11.19
N ALA A 191 -10.09 -10.97 12.25
CA ALA A 191 -11.46 -10.92 12.75
C ALA A 191 -11.87 -9.51 13.26
N VAL A 192 -10.92 -8.62 13.57
CA VAL A 192 -11.26 -7.25 13.97
C VAL A 192 -11.93 -6.45 12.83
N PHE A 193 -11.78 -6.90 11.60
CA PHE A 193 -12.30 -6.25 10.39
C PHE A 193 -13.66 -6.80 9.92
N ASP A 194 -14.29 -7.70 10.67
CA ASP A 194 -15.54 -8.37 10.25
C ASP A 194 -16.73 -7.41 10.03
N LYS A 195 -16.68 -6.21 10.58
CA LYS A 195 -17.71 -5.17 10.39
C LYS A 195 -17.65 -4.47 9.03
N PHE A 196 -16.61 -4.72 8.21
CA PHE A 196 -16.41 -4.08 6.92
C PHE A 196 -16.61 -5.08 5.79
N ASP A 197 -17.21 -4.64 4.72
CA ASP A 197 -17.40 -5.43 3.50
C ASP A 197 -16.07 -5.59 2.75
N TYR A 198 -15.33 -4.50 2.59
CA TYR A 198 -14.00 -4.47 1.98
C TYR A 198 -12.98 -3.77 2.87
N VAL A 199 -11.77 -4.31 2.93
CA VAL A 199 -10.64 -3.72 3.65
C VAL A 199 -9.43 -3.59 2.73
N ALA A 200 -9.10 -2.35 2.37
CA ALA A 200 -7.89 -2.02 1.63
C ALA A 200 -6.71 -1.87 2.60
N LEU A 201 -5.78 -2.81 2.56
CA LEU A 201 -4.61 -2.85 3.44
C LEU A 201 -3.33 -2.40 2.73
N GLY A 202 -2.50 -1.63 3.45
CA GLY A 202 -1.08 -1.43 3.19
C GLY A 202 -0.21 -2.05 4.27
N HIS A 203 1.10 -1.94 4.15
CA HIS A 203 2.18 -2.45 4.98
C HIS A 203 2.88 -3.68 4.40
N ILE A 204 2.19 -4.54 3.67
CA ILE A 204 2.77 -5.74 3.07
C ILE A 204 2.91 -5.55 1.57
N HIS A 205 4.14 -5.68 1.06
CA HIS A 205 4.50 -5.40 -0.32
C HIS A 205 4.03 -6.47 -1.32
N ARG A 206 3.69 -7.68 -0.81
CA ARG A 206 3.14 -8.74 -1.64
C ARG A 206 1.63 -8.57 -1.80
N PRO A 207 1.08 -8.46 -3.04
CA PRO A 207 -0.35 -8.51 -3.27
C PRO A 207 -0.93 -9.85 -2.77
N GLN A 208 -1.83 -9.80 -1.79
CA GLN A 208 -2.44 -11.00 -1.20
C GLN A 208 -3.70 -10.67 -0.42
N CYS A 209 -4.59 -11.63 -0.24
CA CYS A 209 -5.66 -11.55 0.75
C CYS A 209 -5.24 -12.22 2.07
N VAL A 210 -5.93 -11.88 3.14
CA VAL A 210 -5.71 -12.47 4.46
C VAL A 210 -7.06 -12.67 5.17
N GLY A 211 -7.25 -13.87 5.77
CA GLY A 211 -8.52 -14.25 6.36
C GLY A 211 -9.62 -14.51 5.31
N ARG A 212 -10.12 -13.50 4.66
CA ARG A 212 -11.10 -13.56 3.55
C ARG A 212 -10.65 -12.72 2.35
N GLU A 213 -11.22 -12.97 1.18
CA GLU A 213 -10.77 -12.33 -0.07
C GLU A 213 -10.92 -10.81 -0.05
N SER A 214 -11.93 -10.30 0.63
CA SER A 214 -12.19 -8.86 0.73
C SER A 214 -11.37 -8.13 1.80
N ILE A 215 -10.45 -8.81 2.53
CA ILE A 215 -9.40 -8.19 3.33
C ILE A 215 -8.08 -8.34 2.56
N ARG A 216 -7.59 -7.24 1.96
CA ARG A 216 -6.58 -7.40 0.92
C ARG A 216 -5.49 -6.34 0.96
N TYR A 217 -4.25 -6.82 0.88
CA TYR A 217 -3.08 -6.01 0.54
C TYR A 217 -3.00 -5.83 -0.97
N SER A 218 -2.95 -4.58 -1.43
CA SER A 218 -2.65 -4.29 -2.84
C SER A 218 -1.19 -4.55 -3.18
N GLY A 219 -0.33 -4.49 -2.18
CA GLY A 219 1.12 -4.56 -2.31
C GLY A 219 1.72 -3.26 -2.84
N SER A 220 3.05 -3.20 -2.84
CA SER A 220 3.78 -2.08 -3.42
C SER A 220 3.71 -2.09 -4.95
N PRO A 221 3.76 -0.91 -5.62
CA PRO A 221 3.66 -0.82 -7.08
C PRO A 221 4.88 -1.36 -7.81
N LEU A 222 6.03 -1.42 -7.15
CA LEU A 222 7.29 -1.93 -7.66
C LEU A 222 7.91 -2.94 -6.70
N LYS A 223 8.84 -3.75 -7.18
CA LYS A 223 9.70 -4.60 -6.36
C LYS A 223 10.73 -3.71 -5.66
N TYR A 224 10.75 -3.71 -4.33
CA TYR A 224 11.68 -2.91 -3.53
C TYR A 224 12.77 -3.74 -2.85
N SER A 225 12.80 -5.04 -3.13
CA SER A 225 13.82 -5.99 -2.71
C SER A 225 13.93 -7.13 -3.70
N PHE A 226 15.13 -7.75 -3.80
CA PHE A 226 15.29 -8.97 -4.59
C PHE A 226 14.53 -10.18 -4.01
N SER A 227 14.09 -10.13 -2.76
CA SER A 227 13.15 -11.14 -2.21
C SER A 227 11.78 -11.09 -2.89
N GLU A 228 11.45 -10.01 -3.59
CA GLU A 228 10.19 -9.79 -4.29
C GLU A 228 10.23 -10.19 -5.78
N ILE A 229 11.31 -10.76 -6.27
CA ILE A 229 11.51 -11.10 -7.71
C ILE A 229 10.30 -11.88 -8.27
N ASN A 230 9.76 -12.80 -7.48
CA ASN A 230 8.64 -13.65 -7.88
C ASN A 230 7.26 -13.01 -7.64
N HIS A 231 7.20 -11.75 -7.19
CA HIS A 231 5.92 -11.06 -7.00
C HIS A 231 5.45 -10.46 -8.32
N THR A 232 4.18 -10.66 -8.62
CA THR A 232 3.48 -9.90 -9.66
C THR A 232 2.86 -8.69 -9.00
N LYS A 233 3.41 -7.51 -9.25
CA LYS A 233 2.89 -6.24 -8.76
C LYS A 233 1.63 -5.86 -9.51
N SER A 234 0.65 -5.25 -8.84
CA SER A 234 -0.66 -4.97 -9.43
C SER A 234 -1.39 -3.84 -8.74
N VAL A 235 -2.34 -3.24 -9.46
CA VAL A 235 -3.42 -2.45 -8.86
C VAL A 235 -4.56 -3.39 -8.52
N THR A 236 -5.13 -3.25 -7.32
CA THR A 236 -6.34 -3.97 -6.94
C THR A 236 -7.56 -3.13 -7.25
N ILE A 237 -8.52 -3.69 -7.97
CA ILE A 237 -9.83 -3.11 -8.25
C ILE A 237 -10.86 -3.90 -7.45
N ALA A 238 -11.62 -3.21 -6.60
CA ALA A 238 -12.72 -3.78 -5.85
C ALA A 238 -14.02 -3.11 -6.33
N ASP A 239 -14.91 -3.89 -6.86
CA ASP A 239 -16.27 -3.47 -7.22
C ASP A 239 -17.19 -3.89 -6.08
N VAL A 240 -17.79 -2.89 -5.42
CA VAL A 240 -18.58 -3.08 -4.20
C VAL A 240 -20.05 -2.85 -4.55
N GLY A 241 -20.74 -3.91 -5.00
CA GLY A 241 -22.16 -3.92 -5.32
C GLY A 241 -23.07 -3.88 -4.09
N ASP A 242 -24.36 -4.14 -4.31
CA ASP A 242 -25.37 -4.12 -3.23
C ASP A 242 -25.13 -5.21 -2.18
N ASN A 243 -24.86 -6.44 -2.64
CA ASN A 243 -24.71 -7.61 -1.77
C ASN A 243 -23.47 -8.47 -2.13
N ASP A 244 -22.64 -8.02 -3.05
CA ASP A 244 -21.47 -8.74 -3.52
C ASP A 244 -20.25 -7.81 -3.67
N ILE A 245 -19.08 -8.41 -3.62
CA ILE A 245 -17.82 -7.74 -3.88
C ILE A 245 -17.05 -8.55 -4.89
N THR A 246 -16.74 -7.92 -6.01
CA THR A 246 -15.86 -8.52 -7.01
C THR A 246 -14.48 -7.88 -6.95
N ILE A 247 -13.45 -8.72 -6.90
CA ILE A 247 -12.07 -8.26 -6.82
C ILE A 247 -11.29 -8.77 -8.01
N LYS A 248 -10.63 -7.85 -8.71
CA LYS A 248 -9.67 -8.17 -9.76
C LYS A 248 -8.35 -7.44 -9.54
N THR A 249 -7.29 -7.95 -10.10
CA THR A 249 -5.98 -7.30 -10.10
C THR A 249 -5.55 -7.00 -11.52
N VAL A 250 -5.03 -5.80 -11.74
CA VAL A 250 -4.43 -5.39 -13.02
C VAL A 250 -2.92 -5.37 -12.81
N PRO A 251 -2.15 -6.24 -13.49
CA PRO A 251 -0.70 -6.30 -13.35
C PRO A 251 -0.03 -4.99 -13.74
N LEU A 252 0.95 -4.57 -12.96
CA LEU A 252 1.84 -3.45 -13.24
C LEU A 252 3.11 -3.96 -13.93
N LYS A 253 3.53 -3.28 -14.99
CA LYS A 253 4.76 -3.60 -15.72
C LYS A 253 5.83 -2.57 -15.36
N PRO A 254 6.92 -2.95 -14.67
CA PRO A 254 8.00 -2.02 -14.38
C PRO A 254 8.72 -1.59 -15.67
N PHE A 255 9.38 -0.46 -15.64
CA PHE A 255 10.23 -0.02 -16.76
C PHE A 255 11.47 -0.92 -16.87
N HIS A 256 12.13 -1.20 -15.74
CA HIS A 256 13.14 -2.25 -15.60
C HIS A 256 12.70 -3.22 -14.49
N ASP A 257 12.77 -4.52 -14.77
CA ASP A 257 12.39 -5.53 -13.77
C ASP A 257 13.60 -5.98 -12.94
N MET A 258 13.36 -6.81 -11.92
CA MET A 258 14.40 -7.45 -11.12
C MET A 258 14.52 -8.92 -11.51
N VAL A 259 15.72 -9.37 -11.81
CA VAL A 259 16.03 -10.73 -12.24
C VAL A 259 17.10 -11.32 -11.34
N HIS A 260 16.96 -12.60 -10.97
CA HIS A 260 17.97 -13.36 -10.26
C HIS A 260 18.57 -14.42 -11.18
N LEU A 261 19.86 -14.32 -11.41
CA LEU A 261 20.65 -15.31 -12.15
C LEU A 261 21.49 -16.13 -11.17
N LYS A 262 21.44 -17.44 -11.28
CA LYS A 262 22.24 -18.36 -10.46
C LYS A 262 22.89 -19.40 -11.37
N GLY A 263 24.22 -19.53 -11.26
CA GLY A 263 24.98 -20.48 -12.07
C GLY A 263 26.48 -20.26 -11.95
N GLU A 264 27.26 -21.07 -12.67
CA GLU A 264 28.71 -20.85 -12.80
C GLU A 264 28.98 -19.62 -13.66
N PHE A 265 30.08 -18.92 -13.37
CA PHE A 265 30.48 -17.70 -14.08
C PHE A 265 30.54 -17.90 -15.60
N LYS A 266 31.18 -19.01 -16.06
CA LYS A 266 31.29 -19.33 -17.48
C LYS A 266 29.95 -19.53 -18.16
N GLU A 267 29.02 -20.17 -17.48
CA GLU A 267 27.66 -20.41 -17.98
C GLU A 267 26.91 -19.08 -18.11
N LEU A 268 26.93 -18.26 -17.04
CA LEU A 268 26.26 -16.97 -17.01
C LEU A 268 26.80 -15.99 -18.06
N MET A 269 28.08 -16.06 -18.37
CA MET A 269 28.74 -15.23 -19.40
C MET A 269 28.55 -15.75 -20.82
N THR A 270 27.95 -16.93 -21.02
CA THR A 270 27.74 -17.49 -22.36
C THR A 270 26.62 -16.75 -23.08
N PRO A 271 26.82 -16.14 -24.25
CA PRO A 271 25.78 -15.44 -24.98
C PRO A 271 24.57 -16.34 -25.28
N GLY A 272 23.37 -15.90 -24.90
CA GLY A 272 22.13 -16.63 -25.17
C GLY A 272 21.77 -17.72 -24.13
N SER A 273 22.59 -17.90 -23.08
CA SER A 273 22.29 -18.86 -22.01
C SER A 273 21.06 -18.43 -21.13
N HIS A 274 20.77 -17.14 -21.09
CA HIS A 274 19.66 -16.57 -20.31
C HIS A 274 18.86 -15.58 -21.15
N ILE A 275 17.54 -15.58 -20.94
CA ILE A 275 16.62 -14.62 -21.57
C ILE A 275 16.23 -13.59 -20.50
N PHE A 276 16.87 -12.44 -20.54
CA PHE A 276 16.53 -11.27 -19.71
C PHE A 276 16.84 -9.99 -20.48
N ASN A 277 16.22 -8.89 -20.09
CA ASN A 277 16.58 -7.59 -20.63
C ASN A 277 17.86 -7.11 -19.93
N THR A 278 18.87 -6.72 -20.69
CA THR A 278 20.17 -6.26 -20.15
C THR A 278 20.05 -4.98 -19.33
N ASP A 279 18.94 -4.24 -19.47
CA ASP A 279 18.67 -3.03 -18.72
C ASP A 279 18.00 -3.30 -17.36
N ASP A 280 17.57 -4.56 -17.09
CA ASP A 280 16.96 -4.95 -15.81
C ASP A 280 17.97 -4.95 -14.66
N TYR A 281 17.45 -4.86 -13.43
CA TYR A 281 18.23 -5.00 -12.20
C TYR A 281 18.58 -6.47 -11.97
N ILE A 282 19.84 -6.83 -12.15
CA ILE A 282 20.28 -8.23 -12.10
C ILE A 282 20.96 -8.51 -10.75
N TYR A 283 20.44 -9.51 -10.04
CA TYR A 283 21.10 -10.11 -8.88
C TYR A 283 21.74 -11.43 -9.30
N VAL A 284 23.05 -11.57 -9.07
CA VAL A 284 23.81 -12.75 -9.51
C VAL A 284 24.29 -13.54 -8.28
N THR A 285 24.03 -14.85 -8.29
CA THR A 285 24.63 -15.81 -7.37
C THR A 285 25.54 -16.76 -8.13
N LEU A 286 26.83 -16.65 -7.91
CA LEU A 286 27.81 -17.57 -8.48
C LEU A 286 27.86 -18.87 -7.69
N THR A 287 27.98 -19.99 -8.40
CA THR A 287 28.03 -21.35 -7.82
C THR A 287 29.37 -22.06 -8.07
N ASP A 288 30.38 -21.32 -8.56
CA ASP A 288 31.72 -21.84 -8.78
C ASP A 288 32.34 -22.37 -7.49
N GLU A 289 33.01 -23.52 -7.54
CA GLU A 289 33.69 -24.14 -6.39
C GLU A 289 35.04 -23.48 -6.05
N GLN A 290 35.56 -22.66 -6.94
CA GLN A 290 36.84 -21.96 -6.79
C GLN A 290 36.63 -20.46 -6.93
N ASP A 291 37.45 -19.67 -6.23
CA ASP A 291 37.50 -18.22 -6.39
C ASP A 291 37.84 -17.88 -7.86
N ILE A 292 37.04 -16.97 -8.45
CA ILE A 292 37.13 -16.55 -9.84
C ILE A 292 38.12 -15.39 -10.00
#